data_67ae6ca1509cf0c59d47b5283db0a029
#
_entry.id   67ae6ca1509cf0c59d47b5283db0a029
#
_cell.length_a   1.000
_cell.length_b   1.000
_cell.length_c   1.000
_cell.angle_alpha   90.00
_cell.angle_beta   90.00
_cell.angle_gamma   90.00
#
_symmetry.space_group_name_H-M   'P 1'
#
loop_
_entity.id
_entity.type
_entity.pdbx_description
1 polymer ?
#
loop_
_entity_poly.entity_id
_entity_poly.type
_entity_poly.pdbx_seq_one_letter_code
_entity_poly.pdbx_strand_id
1 'polypeptide(L)'
;MLDESTQIVPRSNTSVKDAQLDIAAFNPMISNHIMCAVRACCEQYFDWYPFLKNFHFHSTTCLLQKTKPTEGYHDWHSESNNIACANRTLVWSVYFNDLDDSGETEFLYQKKKIKPKAGRVLIFPGSFTHLHRGNPPYKSKYIATGWLASNDQTNIFL
;
A
#
# COMPACT_ATOMS: atom_id res chain seq x y z
N MET A 1 11.56 -18.35 -5.54
CA MET A 1 12.85 -17.77 -5.09
C MET A 1 13.05 -16.50 -5.90
N LEU A 2 13.10 -15.35 -5.26
CA LEU A 2 13.53 -14.11 -5.91
C LEU A 2 15.06 -14.21 -6.00
N ASP A 3 15.59 -14.26 -7.23
CA ASP A 3 17.00 -14.31 -7.52
C ASP A 3 17.67 -13.03 -6.98
N GLU A 4 18.85 -13.16 -6.39
CA GLU A 4 19.61 -12.06 -5.79
C GLU A 4 20.09 -11.01 -6.82
N SER A 5 19.97 -11.30 -8.13
CA SER A 5 20.28 -10.36 -9.21
C SER A 5 19.18 -9.30 -9.45
N THR A 6 18.03 -9.45 -8.82
CA THR A 6 16.88 -8.54 -8.96
C THR A 6 17.13 -7.27 -8.17
N GLN A 7 16.84 -6.11 -8.74
CA GLN A 7 17.01 -4.79 -8.11
C GLN A 7 16.09 -4.61 -6.87
N ILE A 8 16.33 -5.42 -5.85
CA ILE A 8 15.72 -5.21 -4.55
C ILE A 8 16.42 -4.01 -3.92
N VAL A 9 15.65 -2.94 -3.73
CA VAL A 9 16.17 -1.73 -3.10
C VAL A 9 15.95 -1.83 -1.60
N PRO A 10 17.01 -1.98 -0.79
CA PRO A 10 16.88 -1.85 0.65
C PRO A 10 16.62 -0.39 0.99
N ARG A 11 15.58 -0.13 1.78
CA ARG A 11 15.36 1.17 2.40
C ARG A 11 15.84 1.10 3.84
N SER A 12 16.78 1.94 4.19
CA SER A 12 17.29 2.04 5.55
C SER A 12 17.60 3.48 5.91
N ASN A 13 16.64 4.09 6.54
CA ASN A 13 16.81 5.38 7.25
C ASN A 13 16.29 5.22 8.68
N THR A 14 16.26 6.29 9.46
CA THR A 14 15.81 6.23 10.85
C THR A 14 14.36 5.78 11.03
N SER A 15 13.52 5.96 10.03
CA SER A 15 12.07 5.76 10.11
C SER A 15 11.57 4.56 9.30
N VAL A 16 12.32 4.17 8.25
CA VAL A 16 11.91 3.12 7.31
C VAL A 16 13.00 2.11 7.16
N LYS A 17 12.67 0.84 7.41
CA LYS A 17 13.57 -0.29 7.24
C LYS A 17 12.81 -1.44 6.61
N ASP A 18 13.07 -1.74 5.36
CA ASP A 18 12.53 -2.87 4.63
C ASP A 18 13.32 -3.09 3.32
N ALA A 19 12.95 -4.12 2.58
CA ALA A 19 13.39 -4.32 1.20
C ALA A 19 12.16 -4.26 0.29
N GLN A 20 12.26 -3.54 -0.84
CA GLN A 20 11.16 -3.43 -1.79
C GLN A 20 11.61 -3.63 -3.24
N LEU A 21 10.65 -4.07 -4.06
CA LEU A 21 10.78 -4.27 -5.50
C LEU A 21 9.50 -3.78 -6.19
N ASP A 22 9.60 -2.96 -7.22
CA ASP A 22 8.45 -2.66 -8.07
C ASP A 22 8.19 -3.82 -9.05
N ILE A 23 7.22 -4.67 -8.68
CA ILE A 23 6.86 -5.85 -9.46
C ILE A 23 6.13 -5.48 -10.77
N ALA A 24 5.56 -4.28 -10.87
CA ALA A 24 4.90 -3.83 -12.10
C ALA A 24 5.95 -3.66 -13.23
N ALA A 25 7.13 -3.17 -12.88
CA ALA A 25 8.24 -3.05 -13.81
C ALA A 25 8.97 -4.39 -14.05
N PHE A 26 9.05 -5.23 -13.02
CA PHE A 26 9.85 -6.45 -13.06
C PHE A 26 9.11 -7.67 -13.60
N ASN A 27 7.86 -7.89 -13.17
CA ASN A 27 7.03 -9.01 -13.62
C ASN A 27 5.57 -8.56 -13.77
N PRO A 28 5.20 -8.00 -14.95
CA PRO A 28 3.85 -7.49 -15.18
C PRO A 28 2.76 -8.54 -15.01
N MET A 29 3.05 -9.82 -15.27
CA MET A 29 2.05 -10.88 -15.12
C MET A 29 1.65 -11.07 -13.65
N ILE A 30 2.60 -11.14 -12.74
CA ILE A 30 2.33 -11.24 -11.29
C ILE A 30 1.66 -9.96 -10.80
N SER A 31 2.14 -8.79 -11.24
CA SER A 31 1.51 -7.51 -10.92
C SER A 31 0.04 -7.48 -11.33
N ASN A 32 -0.28 -7.93 -12.56
CA ASN A 32 -1.66 -7.99 -13.04
C ASN A 32 -2.55 -8.90 -12.19
N HIS A 33 -2.05 -10.05 -11.73
CA HIS A 33 -2.82 -10.93 -10.83
C HIS A 33 -3.15 -10.23 -9.50
N ILE A 34 -2.17 -9.55 -8.91
CA ILE A 34 -2.38 -8.78 -7.69
C ILE A 34 -3.41 -7.67 -7.95
N MET A 35 -3.26 -6.93 -9.04
CA MET A 35 -4.14 -5.82 -9.38
C MET A 35 -5.57 -6.26 -9.73
N CYS A 36 -5.79 -7.48 -10.25
CA CYS A 36 -7.14 -8.03 -10.41
C CYS A 36 -7.85 -8.19 -9.06
N ALA A 37 -7.15 -8.73 -8.05
CA ALA A 37 -7.71 -8.87 -6.71
C ALA A 37 -7.97 -7.50 -6.05
N VAL A 38 -7.03 -6.57 -6.20
CA VAL A 38 -7.18 -5.18 -5.69
C VAL A 38 -8.38 -4.51 -6.35
N ARG A 39 -8.55 -4.63 -7.67
CA ARG A 39 -9.67 -4.04 -8.41
C ARG A 39 -11.00 -4.55 -7.89
N ALA A 40 -11.17 -5.85 -7.72
CA ALA A 40 -12.40 -6.43 -7.20
C ALA A 40 -12.76 -5.88 -5.80
N CYS A 41 -11.75 -5.68 -4.93
CA CYS A 41 -11.96 -5.06 -3.63
C CYS A 41 -12.25 -3.55 -3.73
N CYS A 42 -11.66 -2.85 -4.71
CA CYS A 42 -11.97 -1.44 -4.96
C CYS A 42 -13.41 -1.24 -5.43
N GLU A 43 -13.95 -2.13 -6.25
CA GLU A 43 -15.37 -2.07 -6.66
C GLU A 43 -16.29 -2.10 -5.43
N GLN A 44 -16.04 -3.04 -4.49
CA GLN A 44 -16.77 -3.07 -3.22
C GLN A 44 -16.57 -1.79 -2.39
N TYR A 45 -15.35 -1.29 -2.31
CA TYR A 45 -15.05 -0.06 -1.59
C TYR A 45 -15.79 1.14 -2.16
N PHE A 46 -15.90 1.23 -3.49
CA PHE A 46 -16.63 2.29 -4.18
C PHE A 46 -18.16 2.17 -4.02
N ASP A 47 -18.68 0.97 -3.76
CA ASP A 47 -20.09 0.82 -3.40
C ASP A 47 -20.40 1.40 -2.01
N TRP A 48 -19.44 1.32 -1.08
CA TRP A 48 -19.56 1.98 0.23
C TRP A 48 -19.34 3.50 0.17
N TYR A 49 -18.57 3.96 -0.81
CA TYR A 49 -18.25 5.38 -1.03
C TYR A 49 -18.57 5.79 -2.48
N PRO A 50 -19.87 5.91 -2.86
CA PRO A 50 -20.28 6.07 -4.26
C PRO A 50 -19.71 7.31 -4.95
N PHE A 51 -19.37 8.36 -4.19
CA PHE A 51 -18.74 9.56 -4.72
C PHE A 51 -17.43 9.26 -5.46
N LEU A 52 -16.69 8.22 -5.04
CA LEU A 52 -15.44 7.82 -5.67
C LEU A 52 -15.62 7.30 -7.10
N LYS A 53 -16.82 6.86 -7.48
CA LYS A 53 -17.13 6.42 -8.85
C LYS A 53 -17.07 7.55 -9.89
N ASN A 54 -17.04 8.81 -9.45
CA ASN A 54 -16.89 9.97 -10.32
C ASN A 54 -15.42 10.25 -10.72
N PHE A 55 -14.46 9.53 -10.15
CA PHE A 55 -13.04 9.71 -10.43
C PHE A 55 -12.49 8.57 -11.27
N HIS A 56 -11.54 8.91 -12.13
CA HIS A 56 -10.73 7.92 -12.83
C HIS A 56 -9.48 7.63 -12.02
N PHE A 57 -9.37 6.40 -11.55
CA PHE A 57 -8.21 5.94 -10.79
C PHE A 57 -7.28 5.10 -11.66
N HIS A 58 -5.98 5.28 -11.44
CA HIS A 58 -4.95 4.42 -11.98
C HIS A 58 -3.95 4.05 -10.89
N SER A 59 -3.33 2.89 -11.02
CA SER A 59 -2.19 2.49 -10.17
C SER A 59 -0.93 2.49 -11.03
N THR A 60 0.09 3.18 -10.57
CA THR A 60 1.37 3.33 -11.30
C THR A 60 2.42 2.35 -10.84
N THR A 61 2.26 1.78 -9.65
CA THR A 61 3.25 0.92 -8.99
C THR A 61 2.58 -0.25 -8.30
N CYS A 62 3.30 -1.36 -8.22
CA CYS A 62 2.97 -2.50 -7.37
C CYS A 62 4.24 -2.90 -6.62
N LEU A 63 4.42 -2.37 -5.42
CA LEU A 63 5.61 -2.55 -4.62
C LEU A 63 5.49 -3.81 -3.76
N LEU A 64 6.28 -4.84 -4.06
CA LEU A 64 6.48 -5.94 -3.12
C LEU A 64 7.43 -5.49 -2.02
N GLN A 65 7.04 -5.70 -0.77
CA GLN A 65 7.84 -5.33 0.39
C GLN A 65 8.06 -6.55 1.28
N LYS A 66 9.30 -6.70 1.73
CA LYS A 66 9.72 -7.63 2.76
C LYS A 66 10.23 -6.83 3.96
N THR A 67 9.56 -6.98 5.08
CA THR A 67 9.95 -6.40 6.36
C THR A 67 10.43 -7.52 7.26
N LYS A 68 11.71 -7.50 7.69
CA LYS A 68 12.28 -8.48 8.61
C LYS A 68 11.87 -8.18 10.06
N PRO A 69 12.11 -9.11 11.01
CA PRO A 69 11.95 -8.83 12.43
C PRO A 69 12.65 -7.52 12.84
N THR A 70 11.97 -6.71 13.64
CA THR A 70 12.40 -5.39 14.12
C THR A 70 12.46 -4.27 13.07
N GLU A 71 12.31 -4.57 11.79
CA GLU A 71 12.19 -3.57 10.72
C GLU A 71 10.74 -3.07 10.64
N GLY A 72 10.51 -2.00 9.90
CA GLY A 72 9.17 -1.44 9.67
C GLY A 72 9.19 -0.01 9.16
N TYR A 73 8.01 0.56 9.03
CA TYR A 73 7.83 1.99 8.79
C TYR A 73 7.30 2.60 10.09
N HIS A 74 8.19 3.09 10.94
CA HIS A 74 7.90 3.40 12.33
C HIS A 74 7.22 4.76 12.53
N ASP A 75 7.47 5.71 11.62
CA ASP A 75 6.90 7.06 11.73
C ASP A 75 5.45 7.09 11.25
N TRP A 76 4.66 7.92 11.93
CA TRP A 76 3.34 8.27 11.47
C TRP A 76 3.41 9.09 10.20
N HIS A 77 2.78 8.62 9.15
CA HIS A 77 2.79 9.29 7.85
C HIS A 77 1.45 9.19 7.13
N SER A 78 1.30 10.03 6.13
CA SER A 78 0.27 9.94 5.09
C SER A 78 0.94 9.83 3.73
N GLU A 79 0.24 9.30 2.75
CA GLU A 79 0.80 9.04 1.42
C GLU A 79 0.72 10.25 0.49
N SER A 80 -0.18 11.20 0.76
CA SER A 80 -0.38 12.43 -0.02
C SER A 80 0.12 13.67 0.72
N ASN A 81 1.36 13.62 1.22
CA ASN A 81 1.90 14.64 2.13
C ASN A 81 2.71 15.76 1.45
N ASN A 82 2.86 15.71 0.13
CA ASN A 82 3.57 16.73 -0.65
C ASN A 82 3.03 16.79 -2.10
N ILE A 83 3.45 17.78 -2.87
CA ILE A 83 2.96 18.03 -4.24
C ILE A 83 3.20 16.81 -5.16
N ALA A 84 4.34 16.14 -5.06
CA ALA A 84 4.68 15.02 -5.93
C ALA A 84 3.78 13.79 -5.72
N CYS A 85 3.15 13.66 -4.56
CA CYS A 85 2.26 12.56 -4.23
C CYS A 85 0.84 13.01 -3.85
N ALA A 86 0.49 14.27 -4.12
CA ALA A 86 -0.82 14.84 -3.77
C ALA A 86 -2.01 14.10 -4.40
N ASN A 87 -1.80 13.46 -5.56
CA ASN A 87 -2.81 12.69 -6.27
C ASN A 87 -3.01 11.25 -5.75
N ARG A 88 -2.24 10.80 -4.76
CA ARG A 88 -2.43 9.48 -4.12
C ARG A 88 -3.69 9.51 -3.26
N THR A 89 -4.83 9.26 -3.88
CA THR A 89 -6.14 9.39 -3.23
C THR A 89 -6.41 8.23 -2.29
N LEU A 90 -6.13 7.00 -2.74
CA LEU A 90 -6.28 5.79 -1.95
C LEU A 90 -4.97 5.01 -1.91
N VAL A 91 -4.77 4.32 -0.82
CA VAL A 91 -3.71 3.33 -0.63
C VAL A 91 -4.34 1.95 -0.63
N TRP A 92 -3.67 1.00 -1.25
CA TRP A 92 -4.01 -0.41 -1.15
C TRP A 92 -2.82 -1.23 -0.66
N SER A 93 -3.09 -2.26 0.12
CA SER A 93 -2.09 -3.25 0.54
C SER A 93 -2.69 -4.64 0.54
N VAL A 94 -1.94 -5.61 0.02
CA VAL A 94 -2.27 -7.04 0.05
C VAL A 94 -1.26 -7.73 0.93
N TYR A 95 -1.71 -8.48 1.94
CA TYR A 95 -0.84 -9.26 2.81
C TYR A 95 -0.66 -10.67 2.26
N PHE A 96 0.56 -11.21 2.29
CA PHE A 96 0.87 -12.53 1.77
C PHE A 96 1.11 -13.59 2.85
N ASN A 97 1.18 -13.17 4.11
CA ASN A 97 1.32 -14.13 5.22
C ASN A 97 0.59 -13.65 6.46
N ASP A 98 0.33 -14.60 7.35
CA ASP A 98 -0.31 -14.35 8.64
C ASP A 98 0.73 -13.97 9.68
N LEU A 99 0.41 -12.94 10.48
CA LEU A 99 1.15 -12.56 11.68
C LEU A 99 0.13 -12.23 12.77
N ASP A 100 0.08 -13.06 13.82
CA ASP A 100 -0.96 -12.93 14.84
C ASP A 100 -0.68 -11.85 15.88
N ASP A 101 0.59 -11.62 16.21
CA ASP A 101 0.98 -10.82 17.38
C ASP A 101 1.88 -9.63 17.05
N SER A 102 2.07 -9.31 15.76
CA SER A 102 3.00 -8.25 15.35
C SER A 102 2.83 -7.83 13.90
N GLY A 103 3.53 -6.76 13.48
CA GLY A 103 3.59 -6.34 12.07
C GLY A 103 2.33 -5.66 11.56
N GLU A 104 1.46 -5.21 12.44
CA GLU A 104 0.19 -4.57 12.07
C GLU A 104 0.43 -3.26 11.29
N THR A 105 -0.52 -2.93 10.43
CA THR A 105 -0.72 -1.55 9.98
C THR A 105 -1.57 -0.83 11.00
N GLU A 106 -1.00 0.18 11.64
CA GLU A 106 -1.66 0.91 12.72
C GLU A 106 -2.11 2.29 12.24
N PHE A 107 -3.36 2.65 12.55
CA PHE A 107 -3.98 3.94 12.24
C PHE A 107 -4.14 4.79 13.49
N LEU A 108 -3.57 6.01 13.46
CA LEU A 108 -3.53 6.89 14.61
C LEU A 108 -4.93 7.36 15.04
N TYR A 109 -5.64 8.03 14.14
CA TYR A 109 -6.92 8.66 14.48
C TYR A 109 -8.07 7.66 14.61
N GLN A 110 -8.06 6.59 13.83
CA GLN A 110 -9.04 5.52 13.91
C GLN A 110 -8.81 4.59 15.11
N LYS A 111 -7.63 4.68 15.76
CA LYS A 111 -7.19 3.82 16.86
C LYS A 111 -7.33 2.33 16.52
N LYS A 112 -6.97 1.97 15.28
CA LYS A 112 -7.08 0.60 14.77
C LYS A 112 -5.72 0.04 14.41
N LYS A 113 -5.57 -1.27 14.69
CA LYS A 113 -4.44 -2.09 14.25
C LYS A 113 -4.97 -3.21 13.36
N ILE A 114 -4.48 -3.26 12.13
CA ILE A 114 -4.87 -4.27 11.15
C ILE A 114 -3.78 -5.31 11.10
N LYS A 115 -4.08 -6.51 11.61
CA LYS A 115 -3.15 -7.65 11.60
C LYS A 115 -2.92 -8.13 10.17
N PRO A 116 -1.68 -8.47 9.79
CA PRO A 116 -1.40 -9.16 8.54
C PRO A 116 -2.11 -10.51 8.50
N LYS A 117 -2.85 -10.76 7.42
CA LYS A 117 -3.50 -12.04 7.13
C LYS A 117 -3.41 -12.32 5.65
N ALA A 118 -2.91 -13.48 5.28
CA ALA A 118 -2.77 -13.86 3.88
C ALA A 118 -4.08 -13.70 3.11
N GLY A 119 -4.01 -13.04 1.95
CA GLY A 119 -5.17 -12.72 1.11
C GLY A 119 -6.00 -11.52 1.57
N ARG A 120 -5.69 -10.90 2.72
CA ARG A 120 -6.37 -9.67 3.13
C ARG A 120 -5.94 -8.51 2.24
N VAL A 121 -6.92 -7.79 1.69
CA VAL A 121 -6.72 -6.50 1.03
C VAL A 121 -7.17 -5.39 1.96
N LEU A 122 -6.33 -4.39 2.15
CA LEU A 122 -6.59 -3.19 2.92
C LEU A 122 -6.63 -2.01 1.97
N ILE A 123 -7.72 -1.22 2.01
CA ILE A 123 -7.89 0.00 1.21
C ILE A 123 -8.27 1.13 2.15
N PHE A 124 -7.60 2.29 2.01
CA PHE A 124 -7.85 3.45 2.84
C PHE A 124 -7.42 4.76 2.15
N PRO A 125 -7.96 5.92 2.57
CA PRO A 125 -7.54 7.22 2.05
C PRO A 125 -6.06 7.51 2.30
N GLY A 126 -5.35 8.02 1.29
CA GLY A 126 -3.94 8.41 1.39
C GLY A 126 -3.68 9.72 2.14
N SER A 127 -4.73 10.43 2.55
CA SER A 127 -4.67 11.76 3.15
C SER A 127 -4.31 11.76 4.64
N PHE A 128 -4.09 12.95 5.19
CA PHE A 128 -3.75 13.18 6.61
C PHE A 128 -4.79 12.63 7.60
N THR A 129 -6.03 12.38 7.18
CA THR A 129 -7.06 11.77 8.01
C THR A 129 -6.77 10.32 8.39
N HIS A 130 -5.88 9.66 7.65
CA HIS A 130 -5.49 8.26 7.87
C HIS A 130 -3.99 8.14 8.09
N LEU A 131 -3.45 8.91 9.05
CA LEU A 131 -2.07 8.71 9.49
C LEU A 131 -1.88 7.28 9.96
N HIS A 132 -0.90 6.62 9.40
CA HIS A 132 -0.62 5.21 9.67
C HIS A 132 0.88 4.94 9.77
N ARG A 133 1.19 3.76 10.30
CA ARG A 133 2.56 3.24 10.38
C ARG A 133 2.56 1.72 10.28
N GLY A 134 3.70 1.14 9.93
CA GLY A 134 3.95 -0.29 9.98
C GLY A 134 4.66 -0.68 11.27
N ASN A 135 3.99 -1.42 12.13
CA ASN A 135 4.60 -1.95 13.35
C ASN A 135 5.64 -3.03 12.99
N PRO A 136 6.74 -3.15 13.78
CA PRO A 136 7.75 -4.17 13.55
C PRO A 136 7.17 -5.58 13.73
N PRO A 137 7.44 -6.49 12.78
CA PRO A 137 7.01 -7.88 12.91
C PRO A 137 8.01 -8.70 13.73
N TYR A 138 7.55 -9.80 14.35
CA TYR A 138 8.42 -10.81 14.98
C TYR A 138 8.91 -11.86 13.98
N LYS A 139 8.22 -12.01 12.86
CA LYS A 139 8.62 -12.84 11.70
C LYS A 139 8.54 -11.98 10.45
N SER A 140 9.23 -12.39 9.38
CA SER A 140 9.18 -11.62 8.13
C SER A 140 7.75 -11.41 7.66
N LYS A 141 7.41 -10.15 7.37
CA LYS A 141 6.15 -9.72 6.77
C LYS A 141 6.34 -9.51 5.27
N TYR A 142 5.38 -9.98 4.49
CA TYR A 142 5.35 -9.82 3.04
C TYR A 142 4.05 -9.16 2.63
N ILE A 143 4.15 -8.04 1.90
CA ILE A 143 3.00 -7.34 1.35
C ILE A 143 3.27 -6.91 -0.09
N ALA A 144 2.19 -6.72 -0.86
CA ALA A 144 2.20 -5.82 -2.00
C ALA A 144 1.46 -4.56 -1.62
N THR A 145 1.93 -3.40 -2.05
CA THR A 145 1.29 -2.12 -1.79
C THR A 145 1.45 -1.16 -2.97
N GLY A 146 0.55 -0.19 -3.04
CA GLY A 146 0.57 0.86 -4.04
C GLY A 146 -0.54 1.87 -3.81
N TRP A 147 -0.70 2.73 -4.78
CA TRP A 147 -1.64 3.85 -4.68
C TRP A 147 -2.60 3.85 -5.85
N LEU A 148 -3.83 4.26 -5.59
CA LEU A 148 -4.76 4.70 -6.60
C LEU A 148 -4.67 6.21 -6.67
N ALA A 149 -4.08 6.68 -7.75
CA ALA A 149 -4.00 8.11 -8.05
C ALA A 149 -5.19 8.51 -8.90
N SER A 150 -5.82 9.64 -8.56
CA SER A 150 -6.84 10.24 -9.41
C SER A 150 -6.17 11.07 -10.50
N ASN A 151 -6.60 10.86 -11.74
CA ASN A 151 -6.23 11.72 -12.86
C ASN A 151 -7.25 12.85 -12.97
N ASP A 152 -6.75 14.07 -13.05
CA ASP A 152 -7.52 15.22 -13.50
C ASP A 152 -7.74 15.12 -15.03
N GLN A 153 -8.67 14.30 -15.43
CA GLN A 153 -9.30 14.41 -16.76
C GLN A 153 -10.68 15.06 -16.68
N THR A 154 -11.02 15.65 -15.56
CA THR A 154 -12.14 16.56 -15.55
C THR A 154 -11.72 17.84 -16.24
N ASN A 155 -12.29 18.08 -17.41
CA ASN A 155 -12.36 19.43 -17.94
C ASN A 155 -12.94 20.31 -16.84
N ILE A 156 -12.08 21.04 -16.14
CA ILE A 156 -12.51 22.11 -15.28
C ILE A 156 -13.06 23.17 -16.23
N PHE A 157 -14.36 23.15 -16.46
CA PHE A 157 -15.03 24.31 -16.98
C PHE A 157 -15.03 25.36 -15.86
N LEU A 158 -14.08 26.25 -15.92
CA LEU A 158 -14.15 27.52 -15.20
C LEU A 158 -15.19 28.39 -15.88
#